data_80bbb71d3beda520bf72c4c9a39ecf3d
#
_entry.id   80bbb71d3beda520bf72c4c9a39ecf3d
#
_cell.length_a   1.000
_cell.length_b   1.000
_cell.length_c   1.000
_cell.angle_alpha   90.00
_cell.angle_beta   90.00
_cell.angle_gamma   90.00
#
_symmetry.space_group_name_H-M   'P 1'
#
loop_
_entity.id
_entity.type
_entity.pdbx_description
1 polymer ?
#
loop_
_entity_poly.entity_id
_entity_poly.type
_entity_poly.pdbx_seq_one_letter_code
_entity_poly.pdbx_strand_id
1 'polypeptide(L)'
;MNDEGDADGRCLLVLEAALLCSSQPLSISQLRQLFEPELPVPRVHQALRELQTQWSARGLCLVQVASGWRFQSAPWMQAWLERLGREPGPRYSRAVMETLAIIAWRQPVTRGDIEEIRGVTVSSSILKTLEERGWIEAVGQRETPGRPTLFGTTRNFLDHLGLRTLRDLPALDGLTEGNEDGSPALT
;
A
#
# COMPACT_ATOMS: atom_id res chain seq x y z
N MET A 1 6.90 38.12 -19.63
CA MET A 1 7.85 37.22 -18.94
C MET A 1 7.27 36.70 -17.63
N ASN A 2 5.92 36.65 -17.50
CA ASN A 2 5.19 36.15 -16.30
C ASN A 2 4.32 34.89 -16.56
N ASP A 3 4.31 34.40 -17.82
CA ASP A 3 3.37 33.33 -18.20
C ASP A 3 3.81 31.94 -17.75
N GLU A 4 5.12 31.67 -17.69
CA GLU A 4 5.66 30.36 -17.24
C GLU A 4 5.49 30.16 -15.72
N GLY A 5 5.64 31.19 -14.92
CA GLY A 5 5.44 31.10 -13.46
C GLY A 5 3.97 30.87 -13.08
N ASP A 6 3.03 31.42 -13.86
CA ASP A 6 1.59 31.24 -13.65
C ASP A 6 1.14 29.83 -14.10
N ALA A 7 1.72 29.33 -15.19
CA ALA A 7 1.48 27.97 -15.68
C ALA A 7 2.02 26.91 -14.70
N ASP A 8 3.17 27.16 -14.10
CA ASP A 8 3.76 26.27 -13.08
C ASP A 8 2.94 26.25 -11.78
N GLY A 9 2.49 27.42 -11.31
CA GLY A 9 1.62 27.52 -10.15
C GLY A 9 0.27 26.81 -10.37
N ARG A 10 -0.32 26.99 -11.56
CA ARG A 10 -1.55 26.29 -11.91
C ARG A 10 -1.37 24.76 -12.00
N CYS A 11 -0.23 24.30 -12.51
CA CYS A 11 0.09 22.87 -12.56
C CYS A 11 0.09 22.25 -11.15
N LEU A 12 0.71 22.88 -10.17
CA LEU A 12 0.74 22.42 -8.78
C LEU A 12 -0.67 22.34 -8.19
N LEU A 13 -1.48 23.38 -8.38
CA LEU A 13 -2.87 23.42 -7.87
C LEU A 13 -3.76 22.33 -8.46
N VAL A 14 -3.63 22.05 -9.77
CA VAL A 14 -4.40 20.97 -10.43
C VAL A 14 -4.01 19.61 -9.89
N LEU A 15 -2.71 19.33 -9.76
CA LEU A 15 -2.23 18.05 -9.21
C LEU A 15 -2.62 17.89 -7.75
N GLU A 16 -2.49 18.93 -6.94
CA GLU A 16 -2.90 18.95 -5.53
C GLU A 16 -4.39 18.62 -5.40
N ALA A 17 -5.24 19.34 -6.14
CA ALA A 17 -6.69 19.12 -6.10
C ALA A 17 -7.07 17.70 -6.54
N ALA A 18 -6.47 17.20 -7.63
CA ALA A 18 -6.73 15.84 -8.12
C ALA A 18 -6.36 14.79 -7.08
N LEU A 19 -5.19 14.93 -6.44
CA LEU A 19 -4.71 14.00 -5.41
C LEU A 19 -5.54 14.06 -4.12
N LEU A 20 -6.04 15.23 -3.74
CA LEU A 20 -6.89 15.40 -2.56
C LEU A 20 -8.33 14.88 -2.79
N CYS A 21 -8.83 15.00 -4.01
CA CYS A 21 -10.18 14.54 -4.37
C CYS A 21 -10.23 13.04 -4.71
N SER A 22 -9.09 12.41 -5.00
CA SER A 22 -9.07 10.99 -5.35
C SER A 22 -9.15 10.10 -4.12
N SER A 23 -10.02 9.09 -4.18
CA SER A 23 -10.10 8.02 -3.17
C SER A 23 -9.07 6.91 -3.38
N GLN A 24 -8.39 6.89 -4.52
CA GLN A 24 -7.39 5.88 -4.91
C GLN A 24 -6.07 6.57 -5.25
N PRO A 25 -4.92 5.88 -5.10
CA PRO A 25 -3.65 6.41 -5.57
C PRO A 25 -3.71 6.72 -7.08
N LEU A 26 -3.14 7.84 -7.49
CA LEU A 26 -3.06 8.25 -8.90
C LEU A 26 -1.68 7.93 -9.48
N SER A 27 -1.65 7.19 -10.58
CA SER A 27 -0.44 6.90 -11.32
C SER A 27 0.09 8.14 -12.06
N ILE A 28 1.39 8.14 -12.40
CA ILE A 28 1.98 9.22 -13.20
C ILE A 28 1.25 9.41 -14.54
N SER A 29 0.80 8.33 -15.17
CA SER A 29 0.02 8.39 -16.42
C SER A 29 -1.29 9.16 -16.22
N GLN A 30 -2.05 8.85 -15.17
CA GLN A 30 -3.30 9.56 -14.86
C GLN A 30 -3.06 11.04 -14.53
N LEU A 31 -2.01 11.36 -13.79
CA LEU A 31 -1.66 12.75 -13.47
C LEU A 31 -1.27 13.56 -14.71
N ARG A 32 -0.58 12.96 -15.68
CA ARG A 32 -0.24 13.61 -16.95
C ARG A 32 -1.47 13.93 -17.79
N GLN A 33 -2.44 13.01 -17.84
CA GLN A 33 -3.67 13.13 -18.63
C GLN A 33 -4.62 14.25 -18.14
N LEU A 34 -4.34 14.85 -16.98
CA LEU A 34 -5.10 16.03 -16.51
C LEU A 34 -4.83 17.30 -17.34
N PHE A 35 -3.83 17.27 -18.21
CA PHE A 35 -3.35 18.44 -18.96
C PHE A 35 -3.41 18.21 -20.46
N GLU A 36 -3.72 19.27 -21.20
CA GLU A 36 -3.68 19.32 -22.66
C GLU A 36 -2.75 20.46 -23.13
N PRO A 37 -1.60 20.12 -23.79
CA PRO A 37 -1.06 18.77 -23.98
C PRO A 37 -0.61 18.11 -22.69
N GLU A 38 -0.50 16.75 -22.69
CA GLU A 38 -0.03 16.00 -21.53
C GLU A 38 1.34 16.47 -21.02
N LEU A 39 1.46 16.60 -19.68
CA LEU A 39 2.73 16.99 -19.09
C LEU A 39 3.83 15.94 -19.31
N PRO A 40 5.08 16.38 -19.52
CA PRO A 40 6.23 15.48 -19.52
C PRO A 40 6.39 14.80 -18.14
N VAL A 41 6.76 13.51 -18.13
CA VAL A 41 6.98 12.75 -16.89
C VAL A 41 7.91 13.47 -15.88
N PRO A 42 9.07 14.04 -16.32
CA PRO A 42 9.95 14.77 -15.40
C PRO A 42 9.27 15.95 -14.72
N ARG A 43 8.36 16.65 -15.42
CA ARG A 43 7.64 17.81 -14.87
C ARG A 43 6.64 17.38 -13.80
N VAL A 44 5.92 16.26 -14.01
CA VAL A 44 5.04 15.71 -12.98
C VAL A 44 5.83 15.31 -11.74
N HIS A 45 6.95 14.63 -11.90
CA HIS A 45 7.82 14.27 -10.76
C HIS A 45 8.35 15.49 -10.01
N GLN A 46 8.69 16.55 -10.72
CA GLN A 46 9.12 17.82 -10.09
C GLN A 46 7.98 18.40 -9.25
N ALA A 47 6.80 18.54 -9.81
CA ALA A 47 5.63 19.06 -9.13
C ALA A 47 5.24 18.22 -7.89
N LEU A 48 5.31 16.88 -7.98
CA LEU A 48 5.06 16.01 -6.84
C LEU A 48 6.08 16.23 -5.70
N ARG A 49 7.38 16.45 -6.00
CA ARG A 49 8.37 16.78 -4.98
C ARG A 49 8.11 18.16 -4.35
N GLU A 50 7.69 19.13 -5.14
CA GLU A 50 7.31 20.45 -4.65
C GLU A 50 6.09 20.33 -3.70
N LEU A 51 5.07 19.59 -4.07
CA LEU A 51 3.92 19.32 -3.20
C LEU A 51 4.32 18.57 -1.92
N GLN A 52 5.18 17.57 -1.99
CA GLN A 52 5.71 16.90 -0.80
C GLN A 52 6.36 17.90 0.18
N THR A 53 7.16 18.83 -0.36
CA THR A 53 7.82 19.86 0.45
C THR A 53 6.81 20.83 1.06
N GLN A 54 5.83 21.31 0.27
CA GLN A 54 4.80 22.23 0.75
C GLN A 54 3.89 21.62 1.84
N TRP A 55 3.68 20.30 1.79
CA TRP A 55 2.83 19.58 2.73
C TRP A 55 3.60 18.94 3.90
N SER A 56 4.93 19.04 3.95
CA SER A 56 5.77 18.36 4.95
C SER A 56 5.47 18.75 6.40
N ALA A 57 5.03 19.99 6.66
CA ALA A 57 4.68 20.47 8.00
C ALA A 57 3.15 20.48 8.26
N ARG A 58 2.34 19.87 7.40
CA ARG A 58 0.88 19.85 7.52
C ARG A 58 0.38 18.52 8.10
N GLY A 59 -0.91 18.45 8.41
CA GLY A 59 -1.55 17.22 8.93
C GLY A 59 -1.72 16.10 7.90
N LEU A 60 -1.44 16.37 6.61
CA LEU A 60 -1.40 15.39 5.53
C LEU A 60 0.00 15.34 4.95
N CYS A 61 0.38 14.18 4.43
CA CYS A 61 1.60 14.00 3.66
C CYS A 61 1.29 13.34 2.30
N LEU A 62 2.00 13.77 1.27
CA LEU A 62 1.94 13.17 -0.06
C LEU A 62 2.95 12.02 -0.13
N VAL A 63 2.46 10.82 -0.37
CA VAL A 63 3.29 9.59 -0.41
C VAL A 63 3.16 8.88 -1.74
N GLN A 64 4.22 8.18 -2.12
CA GLN A 64 4.21 7.24 -3.23
C GLN A 64 3.97 5.83 -2.68
N VAL A 65 3.00 5.13 -3.25
CA VAL A 65 2.69 3.73 -2.98
C VAL A 65 2.81 2.91 -4.27
N ALA A 66 2.56 1.61 -4.23
CA ALA A 66 2.76 0.73 -5.38
C ALA A 66 1.93 1.13 -6.62
N SER A 67 0.70 1.61 -6.43
CA SER A 67 -0.18 2.01 -7.53
C SER A 67 0.00 3.46 -7.99
N GLY A 68 0.66 4.31 -7.20
CA GLY A 68 0.85 5.72 -7.56
C GLY A 68 1.07 6.63 -6.36
N TRP A 69 0.45 7.79 -6.37
CA TRP A 69 0.58 8.85 -5.38
C TRP A 69 -0.75 9.14 -4.71
N ARG A 70 -0.72 9.36 -3.39
CA ARG A 70 -1.89 9.76 -2.62
C ARG A 70 -1.51 10.65 -1.44
N PHE A 71 -2.46 11.45 -0.98
CA PHE A 71 -2.40 12.05 0.35
C PHE A 71 -2.86 11.06 1.41
N GLN A 72 -2.22 11.09 2.55
CA GLN A 72 -2.63 10.39 3.76
C GLN A 72 -2.35 11.25 4.98
N SER A 73 -2.96 10.91 6.12
CA SER A 73 -2.65 11.59 7.38
C SER A 73 -1.18 11.42 7.74
N ALA A 74 -0.56 12.51 8.21
CA ALA A 74 0.80 12.43 8.73
C ALA A 74 0.82 11.52 9.98
N PRO A 75 1.88 10.72 10.21
CA PRO A 75 1.93 9.75 11.31
C PRO A 75 1.65 10.39 12.68
N TRP A 76 2.14 11.61 12.92
CA TRP A 76 1.91 12.32 14.19
C TRP A 76 0.46 12.74 14.42
N MET A 77 -0.41 12.71 13.40
CA MET A 77 -1.84 13.00 13.53
C MET A 77 -2.65 11.83 14.10
N GLN A 78 -2.08 10.62 14.15
CA GLN A 78 -2.81 9.40 14.50
C GLN A 78 -3.54 9.52 15.85
N ALA A 79 -2.86 10.01 16.89
CA ALA A 79 -3.45 10.15 18.23
C ALA A 79 -4.71 11.05 18.27
N TRP A 80 -4.82 12.03 17.37
CA TRP A 80 -6.01 12.88 17.24
C TRP A 80 -7.11 12.21 16.43
N LEU A 81 -6.73 11.53 15.35
CA LEU A 81 -7.68 10.85 14.45
C LEU A 81 -8.36 9.67 15.13
N GLU A 82 -7.67 8.95 16.01
CA GLU A 82 -8.24 7.88 16.84
C GLU A 82 -9.38 8.38 17.75
N ARG A 83 -9.31 9.64 18.22
CA ARG A 83 -10.38 10.26 19.03
C ARG A 83 -11.66 10.56 18.27
N LEU A 84 -11.62 10.56 16.92
CA LEU A 84 -12.81 10.75 16.10
C LEU A 84 -13.75 9.53 16.10
N GLY A 85 -13.43 8.49 16.89
CA GLY A 85 -14.29 7.32 17.07
C GLY A 85 -14.47 6.52 15.79
N ARG A 86 -13.47 6.48 14.91
CA ARG A 86 -13.50 5.54 13.78
C ARG A 86 -13.72 4.17 14.36
N GLU A 87 -14.77 3.48 13.90
CA GLU A 87 -14.90 2.06 14.21
C GLU A 87 -13.56 1.38 13.87
N PRO A 88 -12.97 0.64 14.82
CA PRO A 88 -11.74 -0.08 14.54
C PRO A 88 -11.99 -0.93 13.29
N GLY A 89 -11.12 -0.80 12.30
CA GLY A 89 -11.23 -1.62 11.10
C GLY A 89 -11.36 -3.10 11.45
N PRO A 90 -11.81 -3.95 10.53
CA PRO A 90 -12.03 -5.35 10.82
C PRO A 90 -10.77 -5.96 11.41
N ARG A 91 -10.91 -6.53 12.62
CA ARG A 91 -9.81 -7.22 13.29
C ARG A 91 -9.59 -8.57 12.61
N TYR A 92 -8.39 -8.78 12.13
CA TYR A 92 -8.01 -10.07 11.55
C TYR A 92 -7.47 -10.99 12.65
N SER A 93 -7.80 -12.27 12.56
CA SER A 93 -7.24 -13.24 13.49
C SER A 93 -5.72 -13.36 13.27
N ARG A 94 -5.01 -13.77 14.32
CA ARG A 94 -3.57 -14.06 14.25
C ARG A 94 -3.23 -15.02 13.10
N ALA A 95 -4.06 -16.04 12.88
CA ALA A 95 -3.89 -17.01 11.81
C ALA A 95 -3.97 -16.38 10.40
N VAL A 96 -4.85 -15.39 10.18
CA VAL A 96 -4.94 -14.64 8.92
C VAL A 96 -3.68 -13.82 8.70
N MET A 97 -3.20 -13.12 9.74
CA MET A 97 -2.01 -12.27 9.64
C MET A 97 -0.72 -13.08 9.44
N GLU A 98 -0.56 -14.22 10.14
CA GLU A 98 0.56 -15.13 9.92
C GLU A 98 0.57 -15.70 8.50
N THR A 99 -0.59 -16.10 7.97
CA THR A 99 -0.71 -16.59 6.59
C THR A 99 -0.33 -15.52 5.58
N LEU A 100 -0.82 -14.29 5.77
CA LEU A 100 -0.49 -13.15 4.92
C LEU A 100 1.00 -12.85 4.95
N ALA A 101 1.62 -12.86 6.13
CA ALA A 101 3.06 -12.65 6.28
C ALA A 101 3.85 -13.70 5.49
N ILE A 102 3.54 -14.99 5.63
CA ILE A 102 4.22 -16.05 4.88
C ILE A 102 4.13 -15.80 3.37
N ILE A 103 2.92 -15.49 2.87
CA ILE A 103 2.74 -15.19 1.44
C ILE A 103 3.60 -13.98 1.05
N ALA A 104 3.58 -12.89 1.82
CA ALA A 104 4.32 -11.67 1.49
C ALA A 104 5.84 -11.87 1.40
N TRP A 105 6.43 -12.69 2.28
CA TRP A 105 7.89 -12.89 2.31
C TRP A 105 8.39 -14.07 1.48
N ARG A 106 7.52 -15.07 1.18
CA ARG A 106 7.92 -16.32 0.52
C ARG A 106 7.32 -16.54 -0.86
N GLN A 107 6.44 -15.63 -1.32
CA GLN A 107 5.76 -15.75 -2.62
C GLN A 107 6.71 -16.00 -3.79
N PRO A 108 6.27 -16.81 -4.79
CA PRO A 108 4.98 -17.48 -4.87
C PRO A 108 4.95 -18.76 -4.03
N VAL A 109 3.88 -18.98 -3.27
CA VAL A 109 3.71 -20.15 -2.37
C VAL A 109 2.38 -20.86 -2.59
N THR A 110 2.37 -22.17 -2.37
CA THR A 110 1.13 -22.97 -2.34
C THR A 110 0.54 -23.01 -0.92
N ARG A 111 -0.70 -23.45 -0.80
CA ARG A 111 -1.31 -23.74 0.49
C ARG A 111 -0.48 -24.73 1.30
N GLY A 112 0.05 -25.78 0.65
CA GLY A 112 0.90 -26.77 1.32
C GLY A 112 2.18 -26.17 1.90
N ASP A 113 2.84 -25.26 1.16
CA ASP A 113 4.04 -24.56 1.67
C ASP A 113 3.72 -23.70 2.89
N ILE A 114 2.55 -23.04 2.89
CA ILE A 114 2.11 -22.23 4.03
C ILE A 114 1.85 -23.12 5.24
N GLU A 115 1.18 -24.28 5.05
CA GLU A 115 0.90 -25.26 6.10
C GLU A 115 2.19 -25.85 6.68
N GLU A 116 3.18 -26.14 5.83
CA GLU A 116 4.51 -26.61 6.25
C GLU A 116 5.22 -25.58 7.13
N ILE A 117 5.24 -24.32 6.72
CA ILE A 117 5.90 -23.23 7.49
C ILE A 117 5.17 -22.98 8.82
N ARG A 118 3.84 -23.02 8.83
CA ARG A 118 3.05 -22.79 10.05
C ARG A 118 3.00 -23.98 10.99
N GLY A 119 3.27 -25.18 10.50
CA GLY A 119 3.09 -26.42 11.25
C GLY A 119 1.61 -26.82 11.52
N VAL A 120 0.65 -26.10 10.93
CA VAL A 120 -0.79 -26.33 11.09
C VAL A 120 -1.52 -26.10 9.77
N THR A 121 -2.67 -26.75 9.61
CA THR A 121 -3.50 -26.59 8.42
C THR A 121 -4.03 -25.17 8.27
N VAL A 122 -4.15 -24.71 7.02
CA VAL A 122 -4.73 -23.41 6.66
C VAL A 122 -6.15 -23.62 6.17
N SER A 123 -7.13 -23.07 6.87
CA SER A 123 -8.52 -23.16 6.41
C SER A 123 -8.73 -22.40 5.11
N SER A 124 -9.60 -22.91 4.23
CA SER A 124 -9.95 -22.23 2.98
C SER A 124 -10.55 -20.84 3.23
N SER A 125 -11.17 -20.60 4.38
CA SER A 125 -11.73 -19.30 4.76
C SER A 125 -10.65 -18.24 4.96
N ILE A 126 -9.44 -18.61 5.42
CA ILE A 126 -8.31 -17.65 5.58
C ILE A 126 -7.88 -17.14 4.21
N LEU A 127 -7.60 -18.04 3.26
CA LEU A 127 -7.21 -17.64 1.90
C LEU A 127 -8.30 -16.81 1.23
N LYS A 128 -9.56 -17.28 1.33
CA LYS A 128 -10.71 -16.54 0.79
C LYS A 128 -10.84 -15.14 1.38
N THR A 129 -10.65 -14.97 2.69
CA THR A 129 -10.65 -13.63 3.33
C THR A 129 -9.58 -12.74 2.76
N LEU A 130 -8.36 -13.25 2.54
CA LEU A 130 -7.25 -12.49 1.97
C LEU A 130 -7.48 -12.14 0.49
N GLU A 131 -8.08 -13.05 -0.29
CA GLU A 131 -8.48 -12.81 -1.68
C GLU A 131 -9.62 -11.79 -1.78
N GLU A 132 -10.66 -11.89 -0.96
CA GLU A 132 -11.79 -10.94 -0.92
C GLU A 132 -11.35 -9.53 -0.53
N ARG A 133 -10.29 -9.40 0.27
CA ARG A 133 -9.64 -8.12 0.56
C ARG A 133 -8.76 -7.62 -0.58
N GLY A 134 -8.53 -8.45 -1.58
CA GLY A 134 -7.63 -8.15 -2.67
C GLY A 134 -6.17 -8.00 -2.20
N TRP A 135 -5.77 -8.68 -1.12
CA TRP A 135 -4.40 -8.64 -0.62
C TRP A 135 -3.52 -9.72 -1.22
N ILE A 136 -4.13 -10.84 -1.59
CA ILE A 136 -3.46 -11.93 -2.32
C ILE A 136 -4.23 -12.28 -3.58
N GLU A 137 -3.56 -12.93 -4.51
CA GLU A 137 -4.13 -13.46 -5.75
C GLU A 137 -3.43 -14.74 -6.18
N ALA A 138 -4.11 -15.54 -7.01
CA ALA A 138 -3.51 -16.68 -7.67
C ALA A 138 -2.58 -16.19 -8.78
N VAL A 139 -1.28 -16.44 -8.64
CA VAL A 139 -0.26 -16.01 -9.61
C VAL A 139 0.16 -17.12 -10.57
N GLY A 140 -0.36 -18.34 -10.39
CA GLY A 140 -0.10 -19.49 -11.23
C GLY A 140 -0.42 -20.83 -10.57
N GLN A 141 0.13 -21.91 -11.11
CA GLN A 141 0.06 -23.25 -10.55
C GLN A 141 1.45 -23.86 -10.56
N ARG A 142 1.79 -24.66 -9.54
CA ARG A 142 3.03 -25.43 -9.50
C ARG A 142 2.93 -26.65 -10.41
N GLU A 143 3.98 -26.94 -11.17
CA GLU A 143 4.03 -28.12 -12.06
C GLU A 143 4.42 -29.39 -11.27
N THR A 144 3.56 -29.77 -10.34
CA THR A 144 3.65 -31.01 -9.55
C THR A 144 2.31 -31.73 -9.56
N PRO A 145 2.26 -33.04 -9.21
CA PRO A 145 0.98 -33.75 -9.11
C PRO A 145 -0.04 -32.98 -8.27
N GLY A 146 -1.27 -32.86 -8.77
CA GLY A 146 -2.31 -32.05 -8.15
C GLY A 146 -2.29 -30.57 -8.55
N ARG A 147 -1.26 -30.07 -9.26
CA ARG A 147 -1.11 -28.69 -9.77
C ARG A 147 -1.61 -27.62 -8.80
N PRO A 148 -1.07 -27.56 -7.57
CA PRO A 148 -1.59 -26.65 -6.55
C PRO A 148 -1.42 -25.20 -6.97
N THR A 149 -2.41 -24.36 -6.63
CA THR A 149 -2.39 -22.91 -6.88
C THR A 149 -1.25 -22.25 -6.13
N LEU A 150 -0.55 -21.36 -6.81
CA LEU A 150 0.47 -20.47 -6.26
C LEU A 150 -0.16 -19.12 -5.94
N PHE A 151 0.07 -18.64 -4.72
CA PHE A 151 -0.41 -17.36 -4.22
C PHE A 151 0.72 -16.33 -4.14
N GLY A 152 0.38 -15.09 -4.45
CA GLY A 152 1.23 -13.93 -4.28
C GLY A 152 0.41 -12.74 -3.76
N THR A 153 1.10 -11.69 -3.33
CA THR A 153 0.46 -10.45 -2.89
C THR A 153 0.15 -9.53 -4.08
N THR A 154 -0.85 -8.70 -3.93
CA THR A 154 -1.29 -7.73 -4.93
C THR A 154 -0.67 -6.34 -4.71
N ARG A 155 -0.88 -5.43 -5.67
CA ARG A 155 -0.57 -4.01 -5.48
C ARG A 155 -1.41 -3.38 -4.38
N ASN A 156 -2.68 -3.80 -4.24
CA ASN A 156 -3.57 -3.31 -3.19
C ASN A 156 -3.04 -3.62 -1.78
N PHE A 157 -2.40 -4.78 -1.58
CA PHE A 157 -1.70 -5.10 -0.34
C PHE A 157 -0.60 -4.07 -0.03
N LEU A 158 0.25 -3.75 -1.01
CA LEU A 158 1.31 -2.78 -0.84
C LEU A 158 0.76 -1.37 -0.57
N ASP A 159 -0.28 -0.97 -1.31
CA ASP A 159 -0.95 0.31 -1.09
C ASP A 159 -1.55 0.42 0.30
N HIS A 160 -2.14 -0.68 0.81
CA HIS A 160 -2.70 -0.72 2.15
C HIS A 160 -1.64 -0.52 3.23
N LEU A 161 -0.46 -1.10 3.04
CA LEU A 161 0.69 -0.93 3.94
C LEU A 161 1.48 0.37 3.71
N GLY A 162 1.13 1.17 2.69
CA GLY A 162 1.87 2.38 2.33
C GLY A 162 3.24 2.11 1.70
N LEU A 163 3.44 0.93 1.10
CA LEU A 163 4.69 0.49 0.50
C LEU A 163 4.69 0.70 -1.02
N ARG A 164 5.86 0.93 -1.60
CA ARG A 164 6.05 1.04 -3.06
C ARG A 164 6.33 -0.33 -3.69
N THR A 165 7.08 -1.16 -2.99
CA THR A 165 7.53 -2.47 -3.44
C THR A 165 7.59 -3.46 -2.28
N LEU A 166 7.65 -4.75 -2.57
CA LEU A 166 7.89 -5.80 -1.58
C LEU A 166 9.24 -5.65 -0.84
N ARG A 167 10.22 -4.97 -1.45
CA ARG A 167 11.52 -4.70 -0.82
C ARG A 167 11.43 -3.71 0.34
N ASP A 168 10.34 -2.94 0.39
CA ASP A 168 10.10 -1.98 1.46
C ASP A 168 9.51 -2.68 2.72
N LEU A 169 9.22 -4.01 2.66
CA LEU A 169 8.82 -4.80 3.82
C LEU A 169 9.99 -4.89 4.81
N PRO A 170 9.74 -4.79 6.12
CA PRO A 170 10.78 -4.97 7.13
C PRO A 170 11.38 -6.38 7.06
N ALA A 171 12.67 -6.53 7.38
CA ALA A 171 13.30 -7.85 7.46
C ALA A 171 12.63 -8.69 8.56
N LEU A 172 12.45 -10.01 8.31
CA LEU A 172 11.83 -10.92 9.29
C LEU A 172 12.61 -10.99 10.61
N ASP A 173 13.93 -10.80 10.57
CA ASP A 173 14.82 -10.87 11.74
C ASP A 173 14.51 -9.78 12.78
N GLY A 174 13.87 -8.66 12.38
CA GLY A 174 13.42 -7.59 13.28
C GLY A 174 12.08 -7.85 13.95
N LEU A 175 11.34 -8.90 13.57
CA LEU A 175 10.02 -9.21 14.14
C LEU A 175 10.09 -10.18 15.33
N THR A 176 11.26 -10.80 15.59
CA THR A 176 11.45 -11.75 16.69
C THR A 176 11.88 -11.10 18.00
N GLU A 177 12.32 -9.83 17.99
CA GLU A 177 12.79 -9.12 19.18
C GLU A 177 11.82 -8.06 19.74
N GLY A 178 10.59 -8.00 19.28
CA GLY A 178 9.63 -6.97 19.70
C GLY A 178 8.26 -7.50 20.07
N ASN A 179 8.06 -7.75 21.36
CA ASN A 179 6.86 -7.61 22.17
C ASN A 179 6.46 -8.86 22.95
N GLU A 180 6.98 -8.94 24.16
CA GLU A 180 6.24 -9.52 25.29
C GLU A 180 5.11 -8.60 25.78
N ASP A 181 4.97 -7.38 25.25
CA ASP A 181 3.84 -6.49 25.51
C ASP A 181 3.00 -6.32 24.25
N GLY A 182 1.83 -6.97 24.28
CA GLY A 182 0.92 -7.10 23.15
C GLY A 182 0.43 -5.77 22.57
N SER A 183 0.76 -5.49 21.37
CA SER A 183 -0.10 -5.02 20.28
C SER A 183 0.75 -4.61 19.08
N PRO A 184 0.69 -5.27 17.92
CA PRO A 184 1.18 -4.65 16.70
C PRO A 184 0.16 -3.60 16.27
N ALA A 185 0.58 -2.35 16.22
CA ALA A 185 -0.18 -1.27 15.61
C ALA A 185 -0.17 -1.48 14.08
N LEU A 186 -1.13 -2.26 13.59
CA LEU A 186 -1.58 -2.26 12.21
C LEU A 186 -2.97 -1.61 12.19
N THR A 187 -2.98 -0.31 12.03
CA THR A 187 -4.15 0.51 11.67
C THR A 187 -4.03 1.02 10.25
#